data_02c405e8549ac4cdd02272888353cb56
#
_entry.id   02c405e8549ac4cdd02272888353cb56
#
_cell.length_a   1.000
_cell.length_b   1.000
_cell.length_c   1.000
_cell.angle_alpha   90.00
_cell.angle_beta   90.00
_cell.angle_gamma   90.00
#
_symmetry.space_group_name_H-M   'P 1'
#
loop_
_entity.id
_entity.type
_entity.pdbx_description
1 polymer ?
#
loop_
_entity_poly.entity_id
_entity_poly.type
_entity_poly.pdbx_seq_one_letter_code
_entity_poly.pdbx_strand_id
1 'polypeptide(L)'
;MERKGEATKHQLAESFKELMLKGSFDKITIRMITEQAGVIRPTFYNYFQDKYEVMEWLLEEEVFRPVFEMVEDGMEQEAIYLLFRKMEKDQQYYQKAFEVTGQNGFEEILAGKLRKLIRQMMKNHKITLQKLEGLRDINIFLEFHTLTVVNGLKYWLTSREVHMSADEALEFYRFLMSHPILDVVGQVEDYTEQEQAEG
;
A
#
# COMPACT_ATOMS: atom_id res chain seq x y z
N MET A 1 -21.74 -23.97 5.42
CA MET A 1 -20.79 -24.30 4.33
C MET A 1 -19.82 -23.15 4.04
N GLU A 2 -20.26 -21.89 4.02
CA GLU A 2 -19.42 -20.70 3.78
C GLU A 2 -18.20 -20.59 4.71
N ARG A 3 -18.37 -20.71 6.03
CA ARG A 3 -17.27 -20.61 7.01
C ARG A 3 -16.10 -21.59 6.77
N LYS A 4 -16.39 -22.80 6.23
CA LYS A 4 -15.35 -23.78 5.94
C LYS A 4 -14.57 -23.45 4.68
N GLY A 5 -15.23 -22.83 3.70
CA GLY A 5 -14.60 -22.34 2.48
C GLY A 5 -13.65 -21.19 2.75
N GLU A 6 -14.08 -20.20 3.54
CA GLU A 6 -13.23 -19.08 3.95
C GLU A 6 -12.00 -19.53 4.73
N ALA A 7 -12.16 -20.45 5.69
CA ALA A 7 -11.02 -20.99 6.45
C ALA A 7 -9.98 -21.63 5.52
N THR A 8 -10.41 -22.40 4.51
CA THR A 8 -9.49 -22.99 3.53
C THR A 8 -8.80 -21.94 2.66
N LYS A 9 -9.52 -20.89 2.25
CA LYS A 9 -8.96 -19.79 1.50
C LYS A 9 -7.86 -19.06 2.29
N HIS A 10 -8.13 -18.73 3.55
CA HIS A 10 -7.14 -18.15 4.45
C HIS A 10 -5.93 -19.09 4.65
N GLN A 11 -6.15 -20.39 4.87
CA GLN A 11 -5.06 -21.35 5.05
C GLN A 11 -4.13 -21.42 3.83
N LEU A 12 -4.67 -21.36 2.61
CA LEU A 12 -3.88 -21.30 1.38
C LEU A 12 -3.08 -19.99 1.30
N ALA A 13 -3.70 -18.88 1.66
CA ALA A 13 -3.06 -17.57 1.62
C ALA A 13 -1.94 -17.44 2.67
N GLU A 14 -2.16 -17.90 3.89
CA GLU A 14 -1.13 -17.96 4.93
C GLU A 14 0.04 -18.87 4.52
N SER A 15 -0.26 -20.04 3.93
CA SER A 15 0.79 -20.94 3.42
C SER A 15 1.64 -20.26 2.34
N PHE A 16 1.02 -19.49 1.44
CA PHE A 16 1.74 -18.69 0.45
C PHE A 16 2.59 -17.60 1.11
N LYS A 17 2.03 -16.86 2.07
CA LYS A 17 2.75 -15.80 2.81
C LYS A 17 4.00 -16.33 3.51
N GLU A 18 3.88 -17.48 4.19
CA GLU A 18 5.04 -18.14 4.80
C GLU A 18 6.09 -18.59 3.78
N LEU A 19 5.69 -19.07 2.59
CA LEU A 19 6.62 -19.45 1.53
C LEU A 19 7.34 -18.22 0.96
N MET A 20 6.66 -17.08 0.85
CA MET A 20 7.26 -15.81 0.47
C MET A 20 8.37 -15.38 1.42
N LEU A 21 8.17 -15.57 2.73
CA LEU A 21 9.19 -15.25 3.74
C LEU A 21 10.43 -16.16 3.66
N LYS A 22 10.27 -17.39 3.17
CA LYS A 22 11.35 -18.41 3.09
C LYS A 22 12.11 -18.40 1.74
N GLY A 23 11.52 -17.80 0.70
CA GLY A 23 12.09 -17.88 -0.65
C GLY A 23 11.64 -16.75 -1.58
N SER A 24 12.01 -16.87 -2.85
CA SER A 24 11.58 -15.94 -3.88
C SER A 24 10.23 -16.36 -4.48
N PHE A 25 9.41 -15.38 -4.83
CA PHE A 25 8.11 -15.58 -5.46
C PHE A 25 8.17 -16.52 -6.66
N ASP A 26 9.17 -16.38 -7.55
CA ASP A 26 9.28 -17.17 -8.77
C ASP A 26 9.39 -18.68 -8.52
N LYS A 27 10.05 -19.06 -7.42
CA LYS A 27 10.24 -20.46 -7.02
C LYS A 27 9.02 -21.08 -6.35
N ILE A 28 8.06 -20.27 -5.89
CA ILE A 28 6.84 -20.76 -5.25
C ILE A 28 5.92 -21.36 -6.32
N THR A 29 5.53 -22.60 -6.11
CA THR A 29 4.59 -23.32 -6.97
C THR A 29 3.26 -23.56 -6.25
N ILE A 30 2.18 -23.73 -7.01
CA ILE A 30 0.86 -24.09 -6.44
C ILE A 30 0.95 -25.38 -5.63
N ARG A 31 1.79 -26.34 -6.06
CA ARG A 31 2.04 -27.57 -5.31
C ARG A 31 2.59 -27.29 -3.92
N MET A 32 3.61 -26.42 -3.79
CA MET A 32 4.17 -26.06 -2.48
C MET A 32 3.11 -25.43 -1.57
N ILE A 33 2.29 -24.52 -2.11
CA ILE A 33 1.22 -23.86 -1.35
C ILE A 33 0.22 -24.89 -0.84
N THR A 34 -0.23 -25.80 -1.70
CA THR A 34 -1.23 -26.81 -1.32
C THR A 34 -0.70 -27.87 -0.39
N GLU A 35 0.55 -28.31 -0.56
CA GLU A 35 1.22 -29.25 0.37
C GLU A 35 1.36 -28.61 1.76
N GLN A 36 1.76 -27.35 1.85
CA GLN A 36 1.88 -26.64 3.12
C GLN A 36 0.52 -26.39 3.77
N ALA A 37 -0.51 -26.08 2.98
CA ALA A 37 -1.89 -25.90 3.44
C ALA A 37 -2.60 -27.25 3.77
N GLY A 38 -1.99 -28.39 3.52
CA GLY A 38 -2.61 -29.71 3.77
C GLY A 38 -3.84 -29.98 2.89
N VAL A 39 -3.90 -29.42 1.68
CA VAL A 39 -5.00 -29.60 0.73
C VAL A 39 -4.51 -30.13 -0.62
N ILE A 40 -5.43 -30.65 -1.42
CA ILE A 40 -5.10 -31.12 -2.79
C ILE A 40 -5.09 -29.95 -3.77
N ARG A 41 -4.30 -30.06 -4.86
CA ARG A 41 -4.17 -29.01 -5.87
C ARG A 41 -5.51 -28.53 -6.49
N PRO A 42 -6.51 -29.36 -6.77
CA PRO A 42 -7.81 -28.89 -7.23
C PRO A 42 -8.50 -27.92 -6.25
N THR A 43 -8.28 -28.10 -4.93
CA THR A 43 -8.83 -27.19 -3.92
C THR A 43 -8.32 -25.77 -4.07
N PHE A 44 -7.05 -25.57 -4.47
CA PHE A 44 -6.50 -24.25 -4.72
C PHE A 44 -7.31 -23.50 -5.78
N TYR A 45 -7.59 -24.17 -6.92
CA TYR A 45 -8.29 -23.57 -8.06
C TYR A 45 -9.78 -23.28 -7.79
N ASN A 46 -10.34 -23.76 -6.68
CA ASN A 46 -11.67 -23.33 -6.24
C ASN A 46 -11.67 -21.91 -5.64
N TYR A 47 -10.49 -21.37 -5.27
CA TYR A 47 -10.34 -20.09 -4.56
C TYR A 47 -9.48 -19.08 -5.29
N PHE A 48 -8.47 -19.54 -6.03
CA PHE A 48 -7.48 -18.69 -6.69
C PHE A 48 -7.11 -19.26 -8.05
N GLN A 49 -6.94 -18.41 -9.04
CA GLN A 49 -6.50 -18.79 -10.40
C GLN A 49 -4.99 -19.07 -10.41
N ASP A 50 -4.22 -18.25 -9.69
CA ASP A 50 -2.77 -18.34 -9.59
C ASP A 50 -2.24 -17.73 -8.29
N LYS A 51 -0.93 -17.69 -8.11
CA LYS A 51 -0.28 -17.13 -6.91
C LYS A 51 -0.29 -15.59 -6.86
N TYR A 52 -0.50 -14.90 -7.99
CA TYR A 52 -0.68 -13.46 -8.01
C TYR A 52 -2.03 -13.08 -7.40
N GLU A 53 -3.08 -13.84 -7.69
CA GLU A 53 -4.39 -13.63 -7.07
C GLU A 53 -4.36 -13.89 -5.55
N VAL A 54 -3.51 -14.83 -5.08
CA VAL A 54 -3.29 -15.00 -3.61
C VAL A 54 -2.67 -13.75 -3.01
N MET A 55 -1.65 -13.18 -3.66
CA MET A 55 -0.98 -11.96 -3.21
C MET A 55 -1.94 -10.76 -3.20
N GLU A 56 -2.75 -10.60 -4.25
CA GLU A 56 -3.78 -9.57 -4.32
C GLU A 56 -4.83 -9.74 -3.22
N TRP A 57 -5.28 -10.97 -2.99
CA TRP A 57 -6.27 -11.27 -1.97
C TRP A 57 -5.75 -10.99 -0.55
N LEU A 58 -4.49 -11.33 -0.25
CA LEU A 58 -3.87 -10.98 1.04
C LEU A 58 -3.84 -9.48 1.27
N LEU A 59 -3.43 -8.72 0.26
CA LEU A 59 -3.42 -7.26 0.35
C LEU A 59 -4.82 -6.68 0.57
N GLU A 60 -5.82 -7.20 -0.15
CA GLU A 60 -7.22 -6.80 0.02
C GLU A 60 -7.74 -7.11 1.41
N GLU A 61 -7.58 -8.37 1.86
CA GLU A 61 -8.17 -8.87 3.09
C GLU A 61 -7.53 -8.27 4.34
N GLU A 62 -6.19 -8.24 4.35
CA GLU A 62 -5.44 -7.83 5.54
C GLU A 62 -5.30 -6.31 5.67
N VAL A 63 -5.26 -5.58 4.55
CA VAL A 63 -5.00 -4.14 4.56
C VAL A 63 -6.20 -3.35 4.06
N PHE A 64 -6.61 -3.57 2.80
CA PHE A 64 -7.53 -2.64 2.16
C PHE A 64 -8.98 -2.78 2.62
N ARG A 65 -9.48 -3.98 2.92
CA ARG A 65 -10.85 -4.15 3.41
C ARG A 65 -11.12 -3.31 4.67
N PRO A 66 -10.36 -3.47 5.77
CA PRO A 66 -10.58 -2.66 6.97
C PRO A 66 -10.33 -1.17 6.75
N VAL A 67 -9.39 -0.80 5.88
CA VAL A 67 -9.11 0.59 5.53
C VAL A 67 -10.28 1.21 4.76
N PHE A 68 -10.87 0.48 3.80
CA PHE A 68 -12.06 0.93 3.07
C PHE A 68 -13.27 1.10 3.97
N GLU A 69 -13.53 0.17 4.89
CA GLU A 69 -14.60 0.26 5.87
C GLU A 69 -14.48 1.57 6.69
N MET A 70 -13.29 1.91 7.17
CA MET A 70 -13.05 3.17 7.89
C MET A 70 -13.28 4.40 7.01
N VAL A 71 -12.87 4.37 5.73
CA VAL A 71 -13.11 5.48 4.79
C VAL A 71 -14.61 5.64 4.49
N GLU A 72 -15.37 4.55 4.38
CA GLU A 72 -16.82 4.61 4.21
C GLU A 72 -17.52 5.23 5.42
N ASP A 73 -16.98 5.02 6.62
CA ASP A 73 -17.44 5.62 7.87
C ASP A 73 -16.96 7.07 8.09
N GLY A 74 -16.20 7.64 7.14
CA GLY A 74 -15.69 9.02 7.20
C GLY A 74 -14.48 9.20 8.11
N MET A 75 -13.77 8.10 8.44
CA MET A 75 -12.57 8.09 9.29
C MET A 75 -11.29 7.99 8.43
N GLU A 76 -11.10 8.94 7.50
CA GLU A 76 -10.01 8.87 6.53
C GLU A 76 -8.61 8.96 7.17
N GLN A 77 -8.47 9.75 8.25
CA GLN A 77 -7.18 9.90 8.93
C GLN A 77 -6.77 8.60 9.64
N GLU A 78 -7.71 7.99 10.34
CA GLU A 78 -7.54 6.71 11.00
C GLU A 78 -7.32 5.57 9.99
N ALA A 79 -8.00 5.63 8.84
CA ALA A 79 -7.83 4.69 7.74
C ALA A 79 -6.41 4.73 7.17
N ILE A 80 -5.85 5.92 6.93
CA ILE A 80 -4.47 6.09 6.47
C ILE A 80 -3.49 5.56 7.54
N TYR A 81 -3.73 5.89 8.81
CA TYR A 81 -2.94 5.37 9.92
C TYR A 81 -2.97 3.83 9.95
N LEU A 82 -4.14 3.24 9.84
CA LEU A 82 -4.31 1.79 9.81
C LEU A 82 -3.53 1.14 8.66
N LEU A 83 -3.53 1.76 7.47
CA LEU A 83 -2.77 1.27 6.31
C LEU A 83 -1.27 1.17 6.64
N PHE A 84 -0.66 2.22 7.19
CA PHE A 84 0.74 2.19 7.58
C PHE A 84 1.03 1.12 8.64
N ARG A 85 0.21 1.04 9.68
CA ARG A 85 0.35 0.04 10.75
C ARG A 85 0.22 -1.40 10.25
N LYS A 86 -0.69 -1.67 9.31
CA LYS A 86 -0.85 -2.98 8.69
C LYS A 86 0.37 -3.37 7.86
N MET A 87 0.93 -2.44 7.10
CA MET A 87 2.11 -2.70 6.30
C MET A 87 3.37 -2.88 7.15
N GLU A 88 3.54 -2.11 8.23
CA GLU A 88 4.63 -2.30 9.19
C GLU A 88 4.60 -3.70 9.83
N LYS A 89 3.42 -4.13 10.27
CA LYS A 89 3.24 -5.43 10.95
C LYS A 89 3.80 -6.59 10.13
N ASP A 90 3.62 -6.54 8.82
CA ASP A 90 4.05 -7.59 7.89
C ASP A 90 5.16 -7.11 6.96
N GLN A 91 6.02 -6.19 7.44
CA GLN A 91 7.07 -5.53 6.64
C GLN A 91 7.91 -6.52 5.83
N GLN A 92 8.36 -7.62 6.43
CA GLN A 92 9.18 -8.62 5.73
C GLN A 92 8.44 -9.27 4.55
N TYR A 93 7.14 -9.49 4.66
CA TYR A 93 6.33 -9.97 3.57
C TYR A 93 6.24 -8.94 2.45
N TYR A 94 5.96 -7.66 2.80
CA TYR A 94 5.87 -6.60 1.79
C TYR A 94 7.19 -6.30 1.11
N GLN A 95 8.32 -6.40 1.81
CA GLN A 95 9.65 -6.36 1.18
C GLN A 95 9.76 -7.40 0.05
N LYS A 96 9.34 -8.64 0.31
CA LYS A 96 9.32 -9.71 -0.68
C LYS A 96 8.28 -9.50 -1.78
N ALA A 97 7.14 -8.95 -1.44
CA ALA A 97 6.10 -8.63 -2.42
C ALA A 97 6.58 -7.57 -3.42
N PHE A 98 7.28 -6.52 -2.97
CA PHE A 98 7.86 -5.49 -3.85
C PHE A 98 8.96 -6.03 -4.79
N GLU A 99 9.55 -7.21 -4.53
CA GLU A 99 10.45 -7.90 -5.48
C GLU A 99 9.69 -8.49 -6.68
N VAL A 100 8.35 -8.65 -6.58
CA VAL A 100 7.49 -9.20 -7.64
C VAL A 100 7.14 -8.10 -8.63
N THR A 101 7.79 -8.13 -9.79
CA THR A 101 7.64 -7.12 -10.85
C THR A 101 6.88 -7.67 -12.06
N GLY A 102 6.51 -6.79 -13.00
CA GLY A 102 5.80 -7.14 -14.24
C GLY A 102 4.31 -6.83 -14.19
N GLN A 103 3.57 -7.31 -15.18
CA GLN A 103 2.17 -6.93 -15.43
C GLN A 103 1.20 -7.21 -14.27
N ASN A 104 1.50 -8.17 -13.40
CA ASN A 104 0.73 -8.48 -12.19
C ASN A 104 1.61 -8.29 -10.95
N GLY A 105 2.59 -7.39 -11.04
CA GLY A 105 3.51 -7.11 -9.94
C GLY A 105 2.81 -6.45 -8.76
N PHE A 106 3.42 -6.56 -7.59
CA PHE A 106 2.82 -6.04 -6.36
C PHE A 106 2.57 -4.52 -6.41
N GLU A 107 3.48 -3.75 -7.02
CA GLU A 107 3.31 -2.30 -7.18
C GLU A 107 2.06 -1.94 -7.97
N GLU A 108 1.75 -2.68 -9.04
CA GLU A 108 0.57 -2.43 -9.85
C GLU A 108 -0.72 -2.78 -9.09
N ILE A 109 -0.72 -3.90 -8.36
CA ILE A 109 -1.82 -4.30 -7.48
C ILE A 109 -2.06 -3.24 -6.41
N LEU A 110 -1.00 -2.81 -5.71
CA LEU A 110 -1.06 -1.77 -4.68
C LEU A 110 -1.57 -0.45 -5.24
N ALA A 111 -1.04 -0.01 -6.39
CA ALA A 111 -1.50 1.20 -7.07
C ALA A 111 -2.99 1.15 -7.42
N GLY A 112 -3.47 -0.01 -7.90
CA GLY A 112 -4.89 -0.22 -8.19
C GLY A 112 -5.77 -0.05 -6.95
N LYS A 113 -5.36 -0.59 -5.81
CA LYS A 113 -6.09 -0.47 -4.54
C LYS A 113 -6.06 0.96 -3.99
N LEU A 114 -4.89 1.59 -3.97
CA LEU A 114 -4.74 2.99 -3.55
C LEU A 114 -5.54 3.95 -4.43
N ARG A 115 -5.53 3.76 -5.73
CA ARG A 115 -6.34 4.57 -6.66
C ARG A 115 -7.83 4.49 -6.34
N LYS A 116 -8.33 3.30 -6.01
CA LYS A 116 -9.73 3.13 -5.57
C LYS A 116 -9.98 3.83 -4.24
N LEU A 117 -9.07 3.69 -3.27
CA LEU A 117 -9.18 4.32 -1.95
C LEU A 117 -9.23 5.84 -2.05
N ILE A 118 -8.27 6.46 -2.75
CA ILE A 118 -8.20 7.91 -2.94
C ILE A 118 -9.46 8.41 -3.64
N ARG A 119 -9.93 7.69 -4.66
CA ARG A 119 -11.17 8.04 -5.37
C ARG A 119 -12.39 7.99 -4.45
N GLN A 120 -12.47 7.04 -3.53
CA GLN A 120 -13.54 6.98 -2.54
C GLN A 120 -13.49 8.16 -1.56
N MET A 121 -12.29 8.50 -1.05
CA MET A 121 -12.09 9.68 -0.19
C MET A 121 -12.52 10.97 -0.91
N MET A 122 -12.10 11.15 -2.16
CA MET A 122 -12.52 12.30 -2.98
C MET A 122 -14.04 12.37 -3.15
N LYS A 123 -14.69 11.22 -3.33
CA LYS A 123 -16.15 11.14 -3.45
C LYS A 123 -16.85 11.55 -2.14
N ASN A 124 -16.37 11.08 -0.99
CA ASN A 124 -16.90 11.42 0.32
C ASN A 124 -16.90 12.94 0.54
N HIS A 125 -15.81 13.62 0.16
CA HIS A 125 -15.66 15.07 0.28
C HIS A 125 -16.24 15.85 -0.90
N LYS A 126 -16.94 15.19 -1.84
CA LYS A 126 -17.51 15.80 -3.06
C LYS A 126 -16.48 16.65 -3.82
N ILE A 127 -15.26 16.15 -3.91
CA ILE A 127 -14.19 16.83 -4.65
C ILE A 127 -14.48 16.73 -6.14
N THR A 128 -14.50 17.89 -6.81
CA THR A 128 -14.71 18.01 -8.26
C THR A 128 -13.62 18.91 -8.85
N LEU A 129 -13.38 18.82 -10.15
CA LEU A 129 -12.43 19.69 -10.85
C LEU A 129 -12.68 21.19 -10.61
N GLN A 130 -13.95 21.59 -10.46
CA GLN A 130 -14.34 22.98 -10.19
C GLN A 130 -13.87 23.47 -8.81
N LYS A 131 -13.60 22.56 -7.88
CA LYS A 131 -13.11 22.89 -6.53
C LYS A 131 -11.58 22.92 -6.44
N LEU A 132 -10.88 22.46 -7.47
CA LEU A 132 -9.43 22.38 -7.53
C LEU A 132 -8.93 23.35 -8.61
N GLU A 133 -8.76 24.63 -8.22
CA GLU A 133 -8.23 25.65 -9.11
C GLU A 133 -6.87 25.24 -9.70
N GLY A 134 -6.72 25.38 -11.01
CA GLY A 134 -5.49 25.01 -11.73
C GLY A 134 -5.36 23.55 -12.13
N LEU A 135 -6.20 22.66 -11.61
CA LEU A 135 -6.19 21.26 -12.01
C LEU A 135 -6.98 21.06 -13.30
N ARG A 136 -6.32 20.57 -14.36
CA ARG A 136 -6.95 20.33 -15.67
C ARG A 136 -7.63 18.98 -15.79
N ASP A 137 -7.09 17.95 -15.09
CA ASP A 137 -7.61 16.58 -15.14
C ASP A 137 -7.43 15.89 -13.78
N ILE A 138 -8.56 15.48 -13.20
CA ILE A 138 -8.60 14.80 -11.90
C ILE A 138 -7.97 13.40 -11.97
N ASN A 139 -7.97 12.73 -13.12
CA ASN A 139 -7.36 11.41 -13.25
C ASN A 139 -5.83 11.53 -13.26
N ILE A 140 -5.28 12.57 -13.86
CA ILE A 140 -3.84 12.86 -13.81
C ILE A 140 -3.43 13.13 -12.35
N PHE A 141 -4.16 13.97 -11.64
CA PHE A 141 -3.92 14.23 -10.21
C PHE A 141 -3.94 12.93 -9.39
N LEU A 142 -4.99 12.12 -9.58
CA LEU A 142 -5.15 10.84 -8.91
C LEU A 142 -4.00 9.89 -9.20
N GLU A 143 -3.53 9.82 -10.44
CA GLU A 143 -2.42 8.97 -10.85
C GLU A 143 -1.09 9.42 -10.21
N PHE A 144 -0.75 10.71 -10.31
CA PHE A 144 0.46 11.26 -9.68
C PHE A 144 0.45 11.02 -8.17
N HIS A 145 -0.67 11.28 -7.51
CA HIS A 145 -0.80 11.05 -6.07
C HIS A 145 -0.64 9.57 -5.71
N THR A 146 -1.26 8.68 -6.48
CA THR A 146 -1.13 7.22 -6.30
C THR A 146 0.32 6.77 -6.42
N LEU A 147 1.03 7.21 -7.48
CA LEU A 147 2.44 6.88 -7.70
C LEU A 147 3.33 7.40 -6.56
N THR A 148 3.07 8.61 -6.07
CA THR A 148 3.80 9.17 -4.93
C THR A 148 3.65 8.30 -3.69
N VAL A 149 2.43 7.87 -3.37
CA VAL A 149 2.17 7.00 -2.20
C VAL A 149 2.83 5.63 -2.39
N VAL A 150 2.69 4.99 -3.56
CA VAL A 150 3.30 3.68 -3.85
C VAL A 150 4.82 3.74 -3.69
N ASN A 151 5.47 4.75 -4.29
CA ASN A 151 6.92 4.89 -4.20
C ASN A 151 7.38 5.22 -2.76
N GLY A 152 6.64 6.03 -2.03
CA GLY A 152 6.90 6.33 -0.63
C GLY A 152 6.82 5.09 0.25
N LEU A 153 5.76 4.30 0.12
CA LEU A 153 5.58 3.02 0.84
C LEU A 153 6.68 2.03 0.47
N LYS A 154 6.99 1.89 -0.82
CA LYS A 154 8.09 1.04 -1.27
C LYS A 154 9.41 1.45 -0.63
N TYR A 155 9.78 2.73 -0.72
CA TYR A 155 11.03 3.24 -0.16
C TYR A 155 11.10 3.00 1.35
N TRP A 156 10.04 3.34 2.08
CA TRP A 156 9.96 3.12 3.53
C TRP A 156 10.14 1.63 3.90
N LEU A 157 9.43 0.72 3.22
CA LEU A 157 9.41 -0.69 3.59
C LEU A 157 10.65 -1.45 3.14
N THR A 158 11.32 -1.03 2.02
CA THR A 158 12.38 -1.82 1.39
C THR A 158 13.78 -1.22 1.54
N SER A 159 13.90 0.07 1.86
CA SER A 159 15.20 0.71 2.04
C SER A 159 15.89 0.23 3.32
N ARG A 160 17.19 -0.06 3.20
CA ARG A 160 18.04 -0.43 4.35
C ARG A 160 18.46 0.76 5.20
N GLU A 161 18.30 1.96 4.69
CA GLU A 161 18.72 3.21 5.33
C GLU A 161 17.59 3.84 6.15
N VAL A 162 16.34 3.43 5.89
CA VAL A 162 15.15 3.96 6.53
C VAL A 162 14.69 3.02 7.65
N HIS A 163 14.76 3.52 8.88
CA HIS A 163 14.33 2.81 10.10
C HIS A 163 13.25 3.64 10.80
N MET A 164 12.09 3.74 10.18
CA MET A 164 10.94 4.47 10.71
C MET A 164 9.85 3.48 11.12
N SER A 165 9.24 3.73 12.27
CA SER A 165 7.95 3.13 12.64
C SER A 165 6.84 3.60 11.72
N ALA A 166 5.68 2.95 11.76
CA ALA A 166 4.50 3.40 11.00
C ALA A 166 4.09 4.83 11.37
N ASP A 167 4.24 5.22 12.65
CA ASP A 167 3.91 6.55 13.14
C ASP A 167 4.83 7.61 12.52
N GLU A 168 6.15 7.38 12.58
CA GLU A 168 7.17 8.27 11.99
C GLU A 168 7.03 8.36 10.46
N ALA A 169 6.79 7.23 9.79
CA ALA A 169 6.59 7.20 8.34
C ALA A 169 5.32 7.95 7.92
N LEU A 170 4.24 7.86 8.70
CA LEU A 170 3.02 8.61 8.46
C LEU A 170 3.21 10.12 8.71
N GLU A 171 3.91 10.51 9.77
CA GLU A 171 4.24 11.91 10.04
C GLU A 171 5.09 12.48 8.91
N PHE A 172 6.10 11.74 8.48
CA PHE A 172 6.94 12.14 7.35
C PHE A 172 6.14 12.27 6.03
N TYR A 173 5.24 11.32 5.77
CA TYR A 173 4.33 11.39 4.62
C TYR A 173 3.45 12.65 4.69
N ARG A 174 2.85 12.95 5.85
CA ARG A 174 2.04 14.17 6.03
C ARG A 174 2.85 15.43 5.80
N PHE A 175 4.09 15.47 6.31
CA PHE A 175 5.00 16.58 6.08
C PHE A 175 5.26 16.79 4.58
N LEU A 176 5.64 15.73 3.85
CA LEU A 176 5.88 15.80 2.41
C LEU A 176 4.66 16.28 1.61
N MET A 177 3.46 15.86 2.01
CA MET A 177 2.23 16.25 1.32
C MET A 177 1.81 17.69 1.60
N SER A 178 2.24 18.29 2.70
CA SER A 178 1.89 19.67 3.10
C SER A 178 2.99 20.70 2.84
N HIS A 179 4.22 20.26 2.50
CA HIS A 179 5.37 21.14 2.29
C HIS A 179 6.03 20.85 0.93
N PRO A 180 5.62 21.56 -0.13
CA PRO A 180 6.30 21.49 -1.40
C PRO A 180 7.78 21.85 -1.27
N ILE A 181 8.64 21.21 -2.07
CA ILE A 181 10.09 21.43 -1.97
C ILE A 181 10.49 22.91 -2.12
N LEU A 182 9.76 23.67 -2.93
CA LEU A 182 10.03 25.10 -3.11
C LEU A 182 9.77 25.91 -1.83
N ASP A 183 8.77 25.52 -1.04
CA ASP A 183 8.48 26.20 0.23
C ASP A 183 9.55 25.86 1.28
N VAL A 184 10.06 24.62 1.26
CA VAL A 184 11.16 24.19 2.14
C VAL A 184 12.44 24.95 1.78
N VAL A 185 12.77 25.09 0.49
CA VAL A 185 13.95 25.82 0.02
C VAL A 185 13.83 27.32 0.32
N GLY A 186 12.65 27.92 0.09
CA GLY A 186 12.41 29.33 0.40
C GLY A 186 12.57 29.67 1.89
N GLN A 187 12.13 28.79 2.77
CA GLN A 187 12.35 28.97 4.22
C GLN A 187 13.82 28.98 4.61
N VAL A 188 14.66 28.18 3.94
CA VAL A 188 16.12 28.15 4.21
C VAL A 188 16.79 29.43 3.72
N GLU A 189 16.36 30.00 2.60
CA GLU A 189 16.89 31.26 2.09
C GLU A 189 16.57 32.43 3.03
N ASP A 190 15.34 32.49 3.57
CA ASP A 190 14.93 33.51 4.55
C ASP A 190 15.76 33.45 5.84
N TYR A 191 16.11 32.25 6.35
CA TYR A 191 16.97 32.07 7.52
C TYR A 191 18.40 32.55 7.25
N THR A 192 18.96 32.25 6.07
CA THR A 192 20.33 32.65 5.70
C THR A 192 20.46 34.17 5.53
N GLU A 193 19.44 34.84 5.03
CA GLU A 193 19.43 36.31 4.91
C GLU A 193 19.31 36.99 6.29
N GLN A 194 18.57 36.44 7.24
CA GLN A 194 18.44 36.96 8.59
C GLN A 194 19.76 36.83 9.40
N GLU A 195 20.46 35.70 9.31
CA GLU A 195 21.76 35.52 9.96
C GLU A 195 22.85 36.45 9.39
N GLN A 196 22.78 36.77 8.08
CA GLN A 196 23.71 37.73 7.46
C GLN A 196 23.38 39.19 7.77
N ALA A 197 22.16 39.52 8.15
CA ALA A 197 21.75 40.88 8.52
C ALA A 197 22.03 41.21 10.02
N GLU A 198 22.21 40.19 10.87
CA GLU A 198 22.50 40.33 12.29
C GLU A 198 24.00 40.21 12.64
N GLY A 199 24.87 39.90 11.67
CA GLY A 199 26.33 39.78 11.83
C GLY A 199 27.09 40.96 11.20
#